data_df25978b928fdbb377bcfffba98829d7
#
_entry.id   df25978b928fdbb377bcfffba98829d7
#
_cell.length_a   1.000
_cell.length_b   1.000
_cell.length_c   1.000
_cell.angle_alpha   90.00
_cell.angle_beta   90.00
_cell.angle_gamma   90.00
#
_symmetry.space_group_name_H-M   'P 1'
#
loop_
_entity.id
_entity.type
_entity.pdbx_description
1 polymer ?
#
loop_
_entity_poly.entity_id
_entity_poly.type
_entity_poly.pdbx_seq_one_letter_code
_entity_poly.pdbx_strand_id
1 'polypeptide(L)'
;MPKPKKRLPQGAEADLGPSVRVARGDVTVGYRADPEQPSRTVKGARVRVWYHAEWCDGRLTDAEHEAADRYSIWSEEAELLRHGKPRGAGIGGGGYTGPGDRLVWLLAQLRAADQVLAQDRYAVHWAILWNCTPERPDSVRAGLRRLAEFWGM
;
A
#
# COMPACT_ATOMS: atom_id res chain seq x y z
N MET A 1 13.95 30.25 -28.58
CA MET A 1 14.80 29.57 -27.60
C MET A 1 13.92 28.76 -26.66
N PRO A 2 14.07 27.46 -26.65
CA PRO A 2 13.33 26.69 -25.64
C PRO A 2 13.83 27.12 -24.25
N LYS A 3 12.92 27.60 -23.46
CA LYS A 3 13.22 27.85 -22.04
C LYS A 3 13.66 26.52 -21.43
N PRO A 4 14.76 26.47 -20.68
CA PRO A 4 15.09 25.29 -19.94
C PRO A 4 13.86 24.91 -19.11
N LYS A 5 13.44 23.65 -19.19
CA LYS A 5 12.40 23.15 -18.32
C LYS A 5 12.84 23.45 -16.90
N LYS A 6 12.18 24.43 -16.28
CA LYS A 6 12.44 24.72 -14.91
C LYS A 6 12.21 23.42 -14.13
N ARG A 7 13.26 22.88 -13.56
CA ARG A 7 13.11 21.85 -12.54
C ARG A 7 12.16 22.41 -11.52
N LEU A 8 11.07 21.72 -11.31
CA LEU A 8 10.16 22.09 -10.23
C LEU A 8 10.99 22.16 -8.95
N PRO A 9 11.05 23.29 -8.26
CA PRO A 9 11.76 23.36 -6.99
C PRO A 9 11.14 22.36 -6.04
N GLN A 10 11.94 21.79 -5.15
CA GLN A 10 11.42 20.94 -4.07
C GLN A 10 10.33 21.73 -3.33
N GLY A 11 9.11 21.19 -3.32
CA GLY A 11 7.96 21.88 -2.74
C GLY A 11 7.03 22.53 -3.75
N ALA A 12 7.42 22.64 -5.02
CA ALA A 12 6.53 23.10 -6.08
C ALA A 12 5.57 21.99 -6.52
N GLU A 13 4.59 22.40 -7.32
CA GLU A 13 3.59 21.51 -7.87
C GLU A 13 4.22 20.30 -8.55
N ALA A 14 3.83 19.11 -8.12
CA ALA A 14 4.18 17.87 -8.79
C ALA A 14 3.31 17.72 -10.04
N ASP A 15 3.89 17.16 -11.10
CA ASP A 15 3.10 16.74 -12.25
C ASP A 15 2.23 15.54 -11.83
N LEU A 16 0.95 15.80 -11.66
CA LEU A 16 -0.04 14.79 -11.27
C LEU A 16 -0.70 14.11 -12.48
N GLY A 17 -0.25 14.46 -13.69
CA GLY A 17 -0.80 13.90 -14.92
C GLY A 17 -2.12 14.59 -15.35
N PRO A 18 -2.96 13.90 -16.13
CA PRO A 18 -4.17 14.48 -16.68
C PRO A 18 -5.10 15.08 -15.62
N SER A 19 -5.63 16.25 -15.89
CA SER A 19 -6.53 16.98 -14.99
C SER A 19 -7.77 16.15 -14.58
N VAL A 20 -8.24 15.27 -15.42
CA VAL A 20 -9.38 14.37 -15.14
C VAL A 20 -9.05 13.44 -13.97
N ARG A 21 -7.84 12.91 -13.89
CA ARG A 21 -7.43 12.04 -12.78
C ARG A 21 -7.31 12.82 -11.48
N VAL A 22 -6.79 14.04 -11.55
CA VAL A 22 -6.69 14.93 -10.39
C VAL A 22 -8.08 15.30 -9.87
N ALA A 23 -9.00 15.64 -10.76
CA ALA A 23 -10.38 16.00 -10.41
C ALA A 23 -11.15 14.84 -9.76
N ARG A 24 -10.85 13.60 -10.14
CA ARG A 24 -11.42 12.40 -9.51
C ARG A 24 -10.80 12.07 -8.16
N GLY A 25 -9.70 12.70 -7.81
CA GLY A 25 -8.94 12.34 -6.62
C GLY A 25 -8.19 11.00 -6.74
N ASP A 26 -7.99 10.51 -7.96
CA ASP A 26 -7.29 9.24 -8.22
C ASP A 26 -5.78 9.33 -8.03
N VAL A 27 -5.27 10.55 -7.99
CA VAL A 27 -3.84 10.84 -7.91
C VAL A 27 -3.60 11.85 -6.81
N THR A 28 -2.59 11.61 -6.01
CA THR A 28 -2.13 12.52 -4.97
C THR A 28 -0.63 12.77 -5.11
N VAL A 29 -0.12 13.75 -4.39
CA VAL A 29 1.31 14.00 -4.31
C VAL A 29 1.95 12.95 -3.40
N GLY A 30 2.96 12.28 -3.93
CA GLY A 30 3.78 11.36 -3.16
C GLY A 30 5.25 11.75 -3.23
N TYR A 31 6.07 11.00 -2.57
CA TYR A 31 7.51 11.18 -2.57
C TYR A 31 8.21 9.90 -3.00
N ARG A 32 9.26 10.03 -3.79
CA ARG A 32 10.11 8.92 -4.19
C ARG A 32 11.57 9.34 -4.18
N ALA A 33 12.46 8.38 -4.12
CA ALA A 33 13.88 8.66 -4.27
C ALA A 33 14.17 9.21 -5.66
N ASP A 34 15.03 10.23 -5.72
CA ASP A 34 15.51 10.75 -6.99
C ASP A 34 16.39 9.70 -7.67
N PRO A 35 16.10 9.27 -8.91
CA PRO A 35 16.94 8.31 -9.62
C PRO A 35 18.38 8.78 -9.82
N GLU A 36 18.59 10.08 -9.92
CA GLU A 36 19.94 10.66 -10.09
C GLU A 36 20.69 10.83 -8.79
N GLN A 37 19.98 11.07 -7.69
CA GLN A 37 20.53 11.26 -6.35
C GLN A 37 19.67 10.53 -5.31
N PRO A 38 19.97 9.25 -5.02
CA PRO A 38 19.14 8.44 -4.12
C PRO A 38 18.96 8.99 -2.70
N SER A 39 19.85 9.86 -2.25
CA SER A 39 19.74 10.54 -0.95
C SER A 39 18.70 11.66 -0.93
N ARG A 40 18.17 12.03 -2.09
CA ARG A 40 17.21 13.11 -2.26
C ARG A 40 15.85 12.53 -2.60
N THR A 41 14.81 13.14 -2.06
CA THR A 41 13.43 12.79 -2.41
C THR A 41 12.85 13.81 -3.38
N VAL A 42 12.09 13.34 -4.33
CA VAL A 42 11.34 14.19 -5.28
C VAL A 42 9.86 13.92 -5.14
N LYS A 43 9.06 14.98 -5.35
CA LYS A 43 7.61 14.85 -5.43
C LYS A 43 7.22 14.25 -6.77
N GLY A 44 6.22 13.39 -6.74
CA GLY A 44 5.65 12.80 -7.94
C GLY A 44 4.19 12.45 -7.75
N ALA A 45 3.54 12.08 -8.82
CA ALA A 45 2.18 11.57 -8.77
C ALA A 45 2.18 10.17 -8.16
N ARG A 46 1.27 9.96 -7.23
CA ARG A 46 1.00 8.66 -6.63
C ARG A 46 -0.46 8.32 -6.86
N VAL A 47 -0.72 7.15 -7.40
CA VAL A 47 -2.10 6.67 -7.54
C VAL A 47 -2.69 6.48 -6.16
N ARG A 48 -3.85 7.09 -5.98
CA ARG A 48 -4.58 7.00 -4.73
C ARG A 48 -5.29 5.65 -4.67
N VAL A 49 -4.93 4.86 -3.69
CA VAL A 49 -5.56 3.56 -3.49
C VAL A 49 -6.98 3.73 -2.95
N TRP A 50 -7.87 2.81 -3.30
CA TRP A 50 -9.29 2.90 -2.99
C TRP A 50 -9.56 3.13 -1.49
N TYR A 51 -8.99 2.32 -0.62
CA TYR A 51 -9.29 2.42 0.82
C TYR A 51 -8.77 3.74 1.43
N HIS A 52 -7.69 4.28 0.90
CA HIS A 52 -7.19 5.59 1.33
C HIS A 52 -8.15 6.70 0.90
N ALA A 53 -8.68 6.61 -0.32
CA ALA A 53 -9.69 7.53 -0.81
C ALA A 53 -10.95 7.48 0.05
N GLU A 54 -11.43 6.29 0.36
CA GLU A 54 -12.60 6.09 1.22
C GLU A 54 -12.39 6.66 2.63
N TRP A 55 -11.20 6.51 3.18
CA TRP A 55 -10.85 7.09 4.46
C TRP A 55 -10.83 8.63 4.41
N CYS A 56 -10.19 9.21 3.40
CA CYS A 56 -10.18 10.66 3.21
C CYS A 56 -11.57 11.25 3.02
N ASP A 57 -12.47 10.50 2.41
CA ASP A 57 -13.86 10.91 2.18
C ASP A 57 -14.78 10.61 3.39
N GLY A 58 -14.23 10.09 4.47
CA GLY A 58 -14.95 9.80 5.72
C GLY A 58 -15.79 8.53 5.69
N ARG A 59 -15.62 7.67 4.68
CA ARG A 59 -16.36 6.41 4.55
C ARG A 59 -15.70 5.23 5.25
N LEU A 60 -14.42 5.33 5.59
CA LEU A 60 -13.73 4.39 6.46
C LEU A 60 -13.31 5.09 7.75
N THR A 61 -13.38 4.38 8.85
CA THR A 61 -12.82 4.84 10.12
C THR A 61 -11.30 4.73 10.12
N ASP A 62 -10.64 5.39 11.06
CA ASP A 62 -9.18 5.29 11.23
C ASP A 62 -8.75 3.85 11.47
N ALA A 63 -9.49 3.10 12.28
CA ALA A 63 -9.22 1.70 12.56
C ALA A 63 -9.36 0.81 11.32
N GLU A 64 -10.40 1.03 10.53
CA GLU A 64 -10.61 0.29 9.26
C GLU A 64 -9.50 0.60 8.25
N HIS A 65 -9.07 1.85 8.16
CA HIS A 65 -7.97 2.26 7.30
C HIS A 65 -6.64 1.64 7.77
N GLU A 66 -6.37 1.66 9.06
CA GLU A 66 -5.18 1.03 9.64
C GLU A 66 -5.16 -0.49 9.41
N ALA A 67 -6.31 -1.14 9.52
CA ALA A 67 -6.43 -2.56 9.21
C ALA A 67 -6.15 -2.85 7.73
N ALA A 68 -6.64 -2.01 6.83
CA ALA A 68 -6.36 -2.11 5.40
C ALA A 68 -4.86 -1.94 5.10
N ASP A 69 -4.23 -0.94 5.70
CA ASP A 69 -2.79 -0.70 5.57
C ASP A 69 -1.98 -1.90 6.05
N ARG A 70 -2.27 -2.41 7.24
CA ARG A 70 -1.58 -3.56 7.79
C ARG A 70 -1.72 -4.79 6.90
N TYR A 71 -2.92 -5.08 6.46
CA TYR A 71 -3.18 -6.21 5.57
C TYR A 71 -2.43 -6.08 4.24
N SER A 72 -2.44 -4.90 3.65
CA SER A 72 -1.72 -4.58 2.41
C SER A 72 -0.21 -4.73 2.58
N ILE A 73 0.35 -4.11 3.61
CA ILE A 73 1.80 -4.12 3.88
C ILE A 73 2.30 -5.54 4.15
N TRP A 74 1.61 -6.30 4.99
CA TRP A 74 2.00 -7.67 5.29
C TRP A 74 1.88 -8.60 4.08
N SER A 75 0.85 -8.42 3.26
CA SER A 75 0.70 -9.18 2.02
C SER A 75 1.80 -8.88 1.03
N GLU A 76 2.16 -7.61 0.86
CA GLU A 76 3.26 -7.18 0.00
C GLU A 76 4.61 -7.70 0.50
N GLU A 77 4.87 -7.59 1.79
CA GLU A 77 6.08 -8.11 2.41
C GLU A 77 6.20 -9.64 2.21
N ALA A 78 5.11 -10.37 2.40
CA ALA A 78 5.09 -11.81 2.19
C ALA A 78 5.38 -12.18 0.72
N GLU A 79 4.83 -11.44 -0.22
CA GLU A 79 5.13 -11.63 -1.64
C GLU A 79 6.59 -11.37 -1.97
N LEU A 80 7.15 -10.29 -1.45
CA LEU A 80 8.57 -9.97 -1.64
C LEU A 80 9.48 -11.04 -1.05
N LEU A 81 9.19 -11.55 0.14
CA LEU A 81 9.97 -12.61 0.77
C LEU A 81 9.82 -13.95 0.07
N ARG A 82 8.67 -14.21 -0.54
CA ARG A 82 8.41 -15.45 -1.26
C ARG A 82 9.09 -15.50 -2.63
N HIS A 83 9.09 -14.40 -3.36
CA HIS A 83 9.50 -14.32 -4.76
C HIS A 83 10.70 -13.40 -4.99
N GLY A 84 10.91 -12.42 -4.13
CA GLY A 84 12.03 -11.51 -4.21
C GLY A 84 13.26 -12.08 -3.52
N LYS A 85 14.44 -11.91 -4.13
CA LYS A 85 15.67 -12.03 -3.38
C LYS A 85 15.87 -10.74 -2.60
N PRO A 86 15.88 -10.77 -1.25
CA PRO A 86 16.21 -9.59 -0.48
C PRO A 86 17.58 -9.08 -0.94
N ARG A 87 17.70 -7.77 -1.13
CA ARG A 87 18.99 -7.17 -1.45
C ARG A 87 20.00 -7.56 -0.38
N GLY A 88 21.11 -8.13 -0.80
CA GLY A 88 22.15 -8.59 0.11
C GLY A 88 21.94 -9.97 0.72
N ALA A 89 20.88 -10.70 0.38
CA ALA A 89 20.60 -12.04 0.89
C ALA A 89 21.57 -13.10 0.43
N GLY A 90 22.61 -12.88 -0.16
CA GLY A 90 23.63 -13.86 -0.54
C GLY A 90 24.98 -13.57 0.04
N ILE A 91 25.12 -12.53 0.84
CA ILE A 91 26.41 -12.06 1.33
C ILE A 91 26.50 -12.29 2.83
N GLY A 92 27.38 -13.17 3.26
CA GLY A 92 27.72 -13.34 4.65
C GLY A 92 26.64 -13.93 5.54
N GLY A 93 25.92 -14.90 5.06
CA GLY A 93 24.78 -15.50 5.70
C GLY A 93 24.98 -16.25 7.01
N GLY A 94 26.10 -16.07 7.70
CA GLY A 94 26.31 -16.72 8.99
C GLY A 94 25.40 -16.13 10.09
N GLY A 95 24.50 -16.94 10.66
CA GLY A 95 23.68 -16.57 11.81
C GLY A 95 22.46 -15.71 11.52
N TYR A 96 22.13 -15.49 10.29
CA TYR A 96 20.95 -14.78 9.90
C TYR A 96 19.73 -15.72 9.93
N THR A 97 18.83 -15.46 10.86
CA THR A 97 17.50 -16.11 10.91
C THR A 97 16.63 -15.54 9.80
N GLY A 98 16.96 -15.64 8.68
CA GLY A 98 16.55 -15.04 7.50
C GLY A 98 15.07 -14.73 7.24
N PRO A 99 14.76 -14.38 5.99
CA PRO A 99 13.39 -14.09 5.56
C PRO A 99 12.41 -15.22 5.85
N GLY A 100 12.92 -16.47 6.05
CA GLY A 100 12.09 -17.65 6.29
C GLY A 100 11.21 -17.54 7.54
N ASP A 101 11.76 -17.12 8.66
CA ASP A 101 11.01 -17.02 9.92
C ASP A 101 9.98 -15.89 9.85
N ARG A 102 10.37 -14.77 9.27
CA ARG A 102 9.47 -13.64 9.04
C ARG A 102 8.35 -14.03 8.08
N LEU A 103 8.66 -14.73 7.01
CA LEU A 103 7.68 -15.20 6.05
C LEU A 103 6.67 -16.17 6.71
N VAL A 104 7.15 -17.13 7.50
CA VAL A 104 6.27 -18.07 8.20
C VAL A 104 5.32 -17.32 9.14
N TRP A 105 5.85 -16.35 9.87
CA TRP A 105 5.03 -15.52 10.76
C TRP A 105 3.98 -14.71 9.97
N LEU A 106 4.38 -14.04 8.90
CA LEU A 106 3.48 -13.28 8.04
C LEU A 106 2.37 -14.14 7.46
N LEU A 107 2.72 -15.31 6.94
CA LEU A 107 1.74 -16.23 6.36
C LEU A 107 0.75 -16.73 7.41
N ALA A 108 1.21 -16.97 8.65
CA ALA A 108 0.33 -17.34 9.75
C ALA A 108 -0.64 -16.19 10.11
N GLN A 109 -0.14 -14.95 10.15
CA GLN A 109 -0.98 -13.77 10.41
C GLN A 109 -2.01 -13.53 9.30
N LEU A 110 -1.58 -13.64 8.06
CA LEU A 110 -2.46 -13.47 6.90
C LEU A 110 -3.53 -14.56 6.82
N ARG A 111 -3.17 -15.79 7.14
CA ARG A 111 -4.13 -16.91 7.21
C ARG A 111 -5.17 -16.66 8.29
N ALA A 112 -4.76 -16.21 9.47
CA ALA A 112 -5.68 -15.85 10.55
C ALA A 112 -6.61 -14.69 10.13
N ALA A 113 -6.06 -13.67 9.46
CA ALA A 113 -6.83 -12.57 8.92
C ALA A 113 -7.86 -13.04 7.88
N ASP A 114 -7.47 -13.92 6.98
CA ASP A 114 -8.37 -14.48 5.97
C ASP A 114 -9.53 -15.28 6.59
N GLN A 115 -9.28 -15.97 7.70
CA GLN A 115 -10.33 -16.65 8.46
C GLN A 115 -11.31 -15.65 9.10
N VAL A 116 -10.80 -14.53 9.61
CA VAL A 116 -11.64 -13.46 10.17
C VAL A 116 -12.50 -12.80 9.10
N LEU A 117 -11.94 -12.59 7.91
CA LEU A 117 -12.66 -12.03 6.77
C LEU A 117 -13.77 -12.96 6.26
N ALA A 118 -13.57 -14.26 6.35
CA ALA A 118 -14.55 -15.28 5.94
C ALA A 118 -15.11 -15.01 4.53
N GLN A 119 -16.42 -14.79 4.43
CA GLN A 119 -17.11 -14.54 3.16
C GLN A 119 -16.69 -13.23 2.48
N ASP A 120 -16.18 -12.27 3.22
CA ASP A 120 -15.76 -10.97 2.67
C ASP A 120 -14.31 -10.96 2.19
N ARG A 121 -13.61 -12.07 2.34
CA ARG A 121 -12.19 -12.20 1.97
C ARG A 121 -11.94 -11.80 0.53
N TYR A 122 -12.73 -12.30 -0.40
CA TYR A 122 -12.56 -12.00 -1.81
C TYR A 122 -12.72 -10.51 -2.12
N ALA A 123 -13.74 -9.89 -1.56
CA ALA A 123 -13.99 -8.46 -1.73
C ALA A 123 -12.85 -7.60 -1.18
N VAL A 124 -12.32 -7.96 -0.02
CA VAL A 124 -11.19 -7.26 0.60
C VAL A 124 -9.91 -7.45 -0.22
N HIS A 125 -9.61 -8.67 -0.68
CA HIS A 125 -8.48 -8.93 -1.56
C HIS A 125 -8.55 -8.06 -2.82
N TRP A 126 -9.70 -8.02 -3.46
CA TRP A 126 -9.89 -7.25 -4.68
C TRP A 126 -9.65 -5.76 -4.48
N ALA A 127 -10.19 -5.21 -3.41
CA ALA A 127 -10.07 -3.79 -3.13
C ALA A 127 -8.71 -3.38 -2.58
N ILE A 128 -8.14 -4.18 -1.69
CA ILE A 128 -6.94 -3.81 -0.93
C ILE A 128 -5.66 -4.30 -1.62
N LEU A 129 -5.61 -5.56 -2.02
CA LEU A 129 -4.39 -6.14 -2.60
C LEU A 129 -4.24 -5.82 -4.08
N TRP A 130 -5.34 -5.82 -4.82
CA TRP A 130 -5.32 -5.57 -6.26
C TRP A 130 -5.73 -4.15 -6.63
N ASN A 131 -6.04 -3.33 -5.63
CA ASN A 131 -6.42 -1.93 -5.80
C ASN A 131 -7.50 -1.72 -6.87
N CYS A 132 -8.47 -2.61 -6.89
CA CYS A 132 -9.63 -2.51 -7.78
C CYS A 132 -10.81 -1.93 -7.04
N THR A 133 -11.61 -1.12 -7.73
CA THR A 133 -12.85 -0.60 -7.16
C THR A 133 -13.78 -1.77 -6.83
N PRO A 134 -14.20 -1.94 -5.57
CA PRO A 134 -15.03 -3.08 -5.19
C PRO A 134 -16.44 -2.92 -5.72
N GLU A 135 -17.03 -4.03 -6.15
CA GLU A 135 -18.45 -4.10 -6.50
C GLU A 135 -19.34 -3.98 -5.26
N ARG A 136 -18.83 -4.46 -4.13
CA ARG A 136 -19.54 -4.45 -2.84
C ARG A 136 -18.72 -3.74 -1.78
N PRO A 137 -18.72 -2.40 -1.77
CA PRO A 137 -17.96 -1.63 -0.78
C PRO A 137 -18.33 -1.95 0.66
N ASP A 138 -19.60 -2.28 0.92
CA ASP A 138 -20.06 -2.63 2.27
C ASP A 138 -19.44 -3.93 2.78
N SER A 139 -19.25 -4.91 1.92
CA SER A 139 -18.53 -6.14 2.27
C SER A 139 -17.08 -5.87 2.63
N VAL A 140 -16.41 -4.97 1.92
CA VAL A 140 -15.04 -4.56 2.23
C VAL A 140 -14.98 -3.87 3.59
N ARG A 141 -15.87 -2.93 3.84
CA ARG A 141 -15.95 -2.22 5.14
C ARG A 141 -16.21 -3.17 6.28
N ALA A 142 -17.17 -4.08 6.12
CA ALA A 142 -17.48 -5.08 7.15
C ALA A 142 -16.27 -5.98 7.45
N GLY A 143 -15.56 -6.43 6.41
CA GLY A 143 -14.34 -7.20 6.56
C GLY A 143 -13.25 -6.43 7.30
N LEU A 144 -12.99 -5.19 6.91
CA LEU A 144 -11.99 -4.34 7.56
C LEU A 144 -12.33 -4.05 9.01
N ARG A 145 -13.62 -3.86 9.33
CA ARG A 145 -14.06 -3.69 10.72
C ARG A 145 -13.73 -4.92 11.56
N ARG A 146 -14.02 -6.11 11.05
CA ARG A 146 -13.68 -7.35 11.76
C ARG A 146 -12.17 -7.52 11.94
N LEU A 147 -11.38 -7.17 10.94
CA LEU A 147 -9.93 -7.18 11.06
C LEU A 147 -9.43 -6.19 12.12
N ALA A 148 -9.97 -4.98 12.13
CA ALA A 148 -9.63 -3.97 13.13
C ALA A 148 -9.93 -4.48 14.55
N GLU A 149 -11.09 -5.05 14.76
CA GLU A 149 -11.47 -5.66 16.05
C GLU A 149 -10.54 -6.81 16.42
N PHE A 150 -10.23 -7.68 15.47
CA PHE A 150 -9.33 -8.83 15.67
C PHE A 150 -7.92 -8.39 16.06
N TRP A 151 -7.42 -7.31 15.50
CA TRP A 151 -6.11 -6.77 15.80
C TRP A 151 -6.10 -5.76 16.95
N GLY A 152 -7.24 -5.49 17.58
CA GLY A 152 -7.34 -4.60 18.72
C GLY A 152 -7.14 -3.13 18.41
N MET A 153 -7.55 -2.72 17.23
CA MET A 153 -7.45 -1.32 16.78
C MET A 153 -8.64 -0.48 17.20
#